data_ad94647e000297eb2e6e5b794bc0de7c
#
_entry.id   ad94647e000297eb2e6e5b794bc0de7c
#
_cell.length_a   1.000
_cell.length_b   1.000
_cell.length_c   1.000
_cell.angle_alpha   90.00
_cell.angle_beta   90.00
_cell.angle_gamma   90.00
#
_symmetry.space_group_name_H-M   'P 1'
#
loop_
_entity.id
_entity.type
_entity.pdbx_description
1 polymer ?
#
loop_
_entity_poly.entity_id
_entity_poly.type
_entity_poly.pdbx_seq_one_letter_code
_entity_poly.pdbx_strand_id
1 'polypeptide(L)'
;MELTAQLYLLLLALVALGRLIELRHSRRNQAQLFSAGAQKSPEPGYVWMVALHTGMLIGAALEVVLLDRPWIPLLGIPALLLFGGANLARWWVIRTLGPRWNVQVVSASLGIVAAGPYKWVRHPNYTAVFLEMLALPLIHSAWITGMLGTVAHMLVLRNRVTLEESVMMRNPAWRTAFEHRPRFLP
;
A
#
# COMPACT_ATOMS: atom_id res chain seq x y z
N MET A 1 -6.78 -17.35 24.91
CA MET A 1 -6.70 -16.18 23.98
C MET A 1 -8.08 -15.54 23.92
N GLU A 2 -8.15 -14.25 24.17
CA GLU A 2 -9.40 -13.49 24.19
C GLU A 2 -10.06 -13.44 22.80
N LEU A 3 -11.39 -13.28 22.77
CA LEU A 3 -12.16 -13.19 21.52
C LEU A 3 -11.65 -12.06 20.62
N THR A 4 -11.27 -10.91 21.20
CA THR A 4 -10.76 -9.75 20.46
C THR A 4 -9.46 -10.08 19.73
N ALA A 5 -8.54 -10.82 20.36
CA ALA A 5 -7.30 -11.28 19.74
C ALA A 5 -7.58 -12.28 18.60
N GLN A 6 -8.55 -13.19 18.77
CA GLN A 6 -8.95 -14.13 17.71
C GLN A 6 -9.51 -13.39 16.50
N LEU A 7 -10.39 -12.41 16.71
CA LEU A 7 -10.95 -11.57 15.65
C LEU A 7 -9.87 -10.75 14.93
N TYR A 8 -8.88 -10.25 15.69
CA TYR A 8 -7.75 -9.54 15.11
C TYR A 8 -6.85 -10.45 14.25
N LEU A 9 -6.55 -11.67 14.71
CA LEU A 9 -5.80 -12.64 13.91
C LEU A 9 -6.55 -13.05 12.63
N LEU A 10 -7.87 -13.19 12.72
CA LEU A 10 -8.70 -13.40 11.53
C LEU A 10 -8.62 -12.21 10.57
N LEU A 11 -8.67 -10.98 11.08
CA LEU A 11 -8.49 -9.78 10.27
C LEU A 11 -7.13 -9.79 9.55
N LEU A 12 -6.03 -10.12 10.26
CA LEU A 12 -4.70 -10.22 9.65
C LEU A 12 -4.66 -11.27 8.54
N ALA A 13 -5.29 -12.42 8.75
CA ALA A 13 -5.40 -13.47 7.72
C ALA A 13 -6.19 -13.00 6.50
N LEU A 14 -7.31 -12.28 6.70
CA LEU A 14 -8.10 -11.70 5.61
C LEU A 14 -7.32 -10.62 4.85
N VAL A 15 -6.54 -9.80 5.54
CA VAL A 15 -5.64 -8.82 4.91
C VAL A 15 -4.58 -9.53 4.09
N ALA A 16 -3.94 -10.59 4.61
CA ALA A 16 -2.96 -11.37 3.86
C ALA A 16 -3.57 -11.97 2.58
N LEU A 17 -4.77 -12.55 2.68
CA LEU A 17 -5.50 -13.07 1.53
C LEU A 17 -5.80 -11.96 0.50
N GLY A 18 -6.25 -10.80 0.97
CA GLY A 18 -6.47 -9.64 0.12
C GLY A 18 -5.21 -9.22 -0.65
N ARG A 19 -4.03 -9.23 0.01
CA ARG A 19 -2.75 -8.94 -0.66
C ARG A 19 -2.39 -9.97 -1.74
N LEU A 20 -2.68 -11.24 -1.51
CA LEU A 20 -2.47 -12.29 -2.53
C LEU A 20 -3.40 -12.10 -3.75
N ILE A 21 -4.66 -11.72 -3.51
CA ILE A 21 -5.61 -11.41 -4.58
C ILE A 21 -5.14 -10.19 -5.39
N GLU A 22 -4.71 -9.12 -4.73
CA GLU A 22 -4.14 -7.93 -5.37
C GLU A 22 -2.89 -8.28 -6.20
N LEU A 23 -2.00 -9.10 -5.67
CA LEU A 23 -0.80 -9.55 -6.39
C LEU A 23 -1.17 -10.34 -7.65
N ARG A 24 -2.19 -11.22 -7.56
CA ARG A 24 -2.70 -11.96 -8.71
C ARG A 24 -3.31 -11.01 -9.75
N HIS A 25 -4.08 -10.01 -9.31
CA HIS A 25 -4.65 -8.99 -10.18
C HIS A 25 -3.55 -8.17 -10.88
N SER A 26 -2.55 -7.72 -10.13
CA SER A 26 -1.39 -7.00 -10.68
C SER A 26 -0.65 -7.83 -11.75
N ARG A 27 -0.42 -9.12 -11.51
CA ARG A 27 0.23 -10.01 -12.51
C ARG A 27 -0.58 -10.12 -13.80
N ARG A 28 -1.91 -10.16 -13.71
CA ARG A 28 -2.78 -10.16 -14.90
C ARG A 28 -2.68 -8.84 -15.67
N ASN A 29 -2.71 -7.71 -14.96
CA ASN A 29 -2.53 -6.39 -15.56
C ASN A 29 -1.17 -6.27 -16.24
N GLN A 30 -0.10 -6.76 -15.60
CA GLN A 30 1.26 -6.77 -16.19
C GLN A 30 1.33 -7.56 -17.49
N ALA A 31 0.72 -8.75 -17.54
CA ALA A 31 0.70 -9.55 -18.76
C ALA A 31 0.04 -8.81 -19.93
N GLN A 32 -1.08 -8.10 -19.66
CA GLN A 32 -1.75 -7.26 -20.66
C GLN A 32 -0.90 -6.05 -21.10
N LEU A 33 -0.21 -5.41 -20.15
CA LEU A 33 0.65 -4.28 -20.45
C LEU A 33 1.89 -4.70 -21.27
N PHE A 34 2.49 -5.84 -20.93
CA PHE A 34 3.66 -6.37 -21.67
C PHE A 34 3.30 -6.77 -23.09
N SER A 35 2.11 -7.35 -23.33
CA SER A 35 1.63 -7.62 -24.70
C SER A 35 1.41 -6.35 -25.53
N ALA A 36 1.21 -5.19 -24.85
CA ALA A 36 1.11 -3.87 -25.46
C ALA A 36 2.46 -3.12 -25.54
N GLY A 37 3.60 -3.81 -25.31
CA GLY A 37 4.93 -3.22 -25.43
C GLY A 37 5.46 -2.50 -24.17
N ALA A 38 4.77 -2.61 -23.04
CA ALA A 38 5.28 -2.08 -21.79
C ALA A 38 6.51 -2.83 -21.29
N GLN A 39 7.37 -2.16 -20.54
CA GLN A 39 8.57 -2.74 -19.93
C GLN A 39 8.53 -2.63 -18.42
N LYS A 40 9.02 -3.68 -17.77
CA LYS A 40 9.20 -3.68 -16.32
C LYS A 40 10.45 -2.87 -15.98
N SER A 41 10.33 -1.90 -15.08
CA SER A 41 11.49 -1.20 -14.55
C SER A 41 12.23 -2.06 -13.51
N PRO A 42 13.57 -2.09 -13.51
CA PRO A 42 14.34 -2.70 -12.43
C PRO A 42 13.97 -2.06 -11.09
N GLU A 43 13.54 -2.88 -10.14
CA GLU A 43 13.07 -2.43 -8.82
C GLU A 43 13.71 -3.29 -7.72
N PRO A 44 15.00 -3.05 -7.38
CA PRO A 44 15.71 -3.86 -6.37
C PRO A 44 15.06 -3.77 -4.98
N GLY A 45 14.34 -2.68 -4.69
CA GLY A 45 13.59 -2.49 -3.44
C GLY A 45 12.30 -3.30 -3.31
N TYR A 46 11.84 -3.97 -4.36
CA TYR A 46 10.57 -4.72 -4.34
C TYR A 46 10.55 -5.85 -3.31
N VAL A 47 11.65 -6.60 -3.20
CA VAL A 47 11.78 -7.70 -2.22
C VAL A 47 11.67 -7.18 -0.79
N TRP A 48 12.30 -6.06 -0.50
CA TRP A 48 12.22 -5.42 0.82
C TRP A 48 10.81 -4.93 1.15
N MET A 49 10.10 -4.42 0.16
CA MET A 49 8.69 -4.04 0.32
C MET A 49 7.83 -5.26 0.67
N VAL A 50 7.98 -6.37 -0.04
CA VAL A 50 7.25 -7.62 0.25
C VAL A 50 7.61 -8.15 1.63
N ALA A 51 8.91 -8.20 1.96
CA ALA A 51 9.39 -8.66 3.27
C ALA A 51 8.83 -7.81 4.41
N LEU A 52 8.79 -6.48 4.24
CA LEU A 52 8.26 -5.56 5.22
C LEU A 52 6.76 -5.78 5.47
N HIS A 53 5.94 -5.85 4.41
CA HIS A 53 4.51 -6.08 4.55
C HIS A 53 4.19 -7.44 5.20
N THR A 54 4.91 -8.48 4.79
CA THR A 54 4.78 -9.82 5.39
C THR A 54 5.24 -9.81 6.84
N GLY A 55 6.39 -9.19 7.11
CA GLY A 55 6.94 -9.04 8.45
C GLY A 55 6.02 -8.28 9.40
N MET A 56 5.31 -7.26 8.91
CA MET A 56 4.33 -6.54 9.72
C MET A 56 3.12 -7.39 10.09
N LEU A 57 2.58 -8.19 9.17
CA LEU A 57 1.47 -9.09 9.48
C LEU A 57 1.88 -10.14 10.51
N ILE A 58 3.04 -10.77 10.31
CA ILE A 58 3.58 -11.77 11.24
C ILE A 58 3.95 -11.11 12.58
N GLY A 59 4.65 -9.98 12.55
CA GLY A 59 5.07 -9.25 13.74
C GLY A 59 3.89 -8.82 14.61
N ALA A 60 2.83 -8.28 13.98
CA ALA A 60 1.62 -7.89 14.69
C ALA A 60 0.90 -9.09 15.34
N ALA A 61 0.83 -10.23 14.62
CA ALA A 61 0.26 -11.45 15.18
C ALA A 61 1.09 -11.97 16.36
N LEU A 62 2.42 -12.04 16.21
CA LEU A 62 3.32 -12.50 17.27
C LEU A 62 3.29 -11.54 18.47
N GLU A 63 3.31 -10.24 18.24
CA GLU A 63 3.27 -9.24 19.32
C GLU A 63 1.99 -9.38 20.15
N VAL A 64 0.84 -9.55 19.50
CA VAL A 64 -0.45 -9.71 20.20
C VAL A 64 -0.48 -11.00 21.01
N VAL A 65 -0.01 -12.11 20.42
CA VAL A 65 -0.07 -13.44 21.07
C VAL A 65 0.99 -13.62 22.15
N LEU A 66 2.25 -13.23 21.87
CA LEU A 66 3.37 -13.50 22.77
C LEU A 66 3.48 -12.49 23.91
N LEU A 67 3.04 -11.24 23.68
CA LEU A 67 3.06 -10.18 24.70
C LEU A 67 1.69 -9.94 25.33
N ASP A 68 0.72 -10.79 25.02
CA ASP A 68 -0.66 -10.71 25.55
C ASP A 68 -1.24 -9.29 25.47
N ARG A 69 -1.11 -8.67 24.30
CA ARG A 69 -1.51 -7.28 24.09
C ARG A 69 -3.00 -7.10 24.31
N PRO A 70 -3.43 -6.14 25.14
CA PRO A 70 -4.85 -5.89 25.39
C PRO A 70 -5.47 -5.17 24.19
N TRP A 71 -6.75 -5.42 23.98
CA TRP A 71 -7.53 -4.56 23.10
C TRP A 71 -7.96 -3.31 23.85
N ILE A 72 -7.54 -2.14 23.39
CA ILE A 72 -7.86 -0.84 23.97
C ILE A 72 -8.85 -0.15 23.04
N PRO A 73 -10.17 -0.05 23.38
CA PRO A 73 -11.19 0.51 22.50
C PRO A 73 -10.87 1.93 22.00
N LEU A 74 -10.31 2.76 22.87
CA LEU A 74 -9.95 4.16 22.56
C LEU A 74 -8.86 4.24 21.47
N LEU A 75 -8.02 3.23 21.32
CA LEU A 75 -7.00 3.13 20.26
C LEU A 75 -7.51 2.30 19.09
N GLY A 76 -8.09 1.15 19.37
CA GLY A 76 -8.47 0.15 18.38
C GLY A 76 -9.60 0.60 17.46
N ILE A 77 -10.63 1.30 17.99
CA ILE A 77 -11.75 1.79 17.18
C ILE A 77 -11.29 2.85 16.17
N PRO A 78 -10.59 3.94 16.54
CA PRO A 78 -10.05 4.89 15.58
C PRO A 78 -9.10 4.23 14.55
N ALA A 79 -8.25 3.31 15.00
CA ALA A 79 -7.35 2.57 14.11
C ALA A 79 -8.11 1.72 13.09
N LEU A 80 -9.18 1.03 13.52
CA LEU A 80 -10.03 0.24 12.62
C LEU A 80 -10.75 1.13 11.59
N LEU A 81 -11.27 2.28 12.01
CA LEU A 81 -11.89 3.24 11.11
C LEU A 81 -10.88 3.81 10.10
N LEU A 82 -9.68 4.17 10.57
CA LEU A 82 -8.60 4.63 9.70
C LEU A 82 -8.17 3.55 8.70
N PHE A 83 -8.03 2.32 9.15
CA PHE A 83 -7.72 1.17 8.30
C PHE A 83 -8.80 0.95 7.23
N GLY A 84 -10.08 0.97 7.62
CA GLY A 84 -11.21 0.86 6.69
C GLY A 84 -11.23 1.98 5.66
N GLY A 85 -11.05 3.24 6.08
CA GLY A 85 -10.96 4.40 5.19
C GLY A 85 -9.78 4.31 4.22
N ALA A 86 -8.61 3.89 4.69
CA ALA A 86 -7.43 3.68 3.86
C ALA A 86 -7.66 2.59 2.80
N ASN A 87 -8.31 1.48 3.17
CA ASN A 87 -8.69 0.42 2.22
C ASN A 87 -9.69 0.93 1.17
N LEU A 88 -10.70 1.72 1.56
CA LEU A 88 -11.65 2.32 0.61
C LEU A 88 -10.93 3.27 -0.36
N ALA A 89 -10.03 4.10 0.13
CA ALA A 89 -9.20 4.99 -0.70
C ALA A 89 -8.34 4.17 -1.68
N ARG A 90 -7.72 3.08 -1.21
CA ARG A 90 -6.94 2.17 -2.04
C ARG A 90 -7.80 1.50 -3.13
N TRP A 91 -8.99 1.04 -2.80
CA TRP A 91 -9.94 0.49 -3.77
C TRP A 91 -10.34 1.52 -4.83
N TRP A 92 -10.52 2.77 -4.42
CA TRP A 92 -10.79 3.86 -5.37
C TRP A 92 -9.62 4.08 -6.33
N VAL A 93 -8.37 4.08 -5.84
CA VAL A 93 -7.16 4.13 -6.66
C VAL A 93 -7.11 2.97 -7.66
N ILE A 94 -7.27 1.73 -7.20
CA ILE A 94 -7.23 0.52 -8.03
C ILE A 94 -8.27 0.60 -9.16
N ARG A 95 -9.50 0.98 -8.83
CA ARG A 95 -10.58 1.15 -9.82
C ARG A 95 -10.28 2.27 -10.81
N THR A 96 -9.72 3.38 -10.34
CA THR A 96 -9.37 4.53 -11.21
C THR A 96 -8.29 4.17 -12.22
N LEU A 97 -7.28 3.41 -11.82
CA LEU A 97 -6.21 2.96 -12.70
C LEU A 97 -6.63 1.81 -13.61
N GLY A 98 -7.54 0.95 -13.13
CA GLY A 98 -7.97 -0.24 -13.87
C GLY A 98 -6.81 -1.13 -14.31
N PRO A 99 -6.69 -1.49 -15.61
CA PRO A 99 -5.60 -2.34 -16.11
C PRO A 99 -4.19 -1.75 -15.95
N ARG A 100 -4.07 -0.45 -15.69
CA ARG A 100 -2.77 0.21 -15.43
C ARG A 100 -2.28 0.03 -14.01
N TRP A 101 -3.15 -0.39 -13.09
CA TRP A 101 -2.75 -0.61 -11.70
C TRP A 101 -1.80 -1.79 -11.57
N ASN A 102 -0.66 -1.57 -10.96
CA ASN A 102 0.38 -2.57 -10.74
C ASN A 102 1.05 -2.38 -9.37
N VAL A 103 1.45 -3.51 -8.79
CA VAL A 103 2.27 -3.51 -7.56
C VAL A 103 3.71 -3.12 -7.88
N GLN A 104 4.20 -3.40 -9.08
CA GLN A 104 5.56 -3.05 -9.53
C GLN A 104 5.53 -1.88 -10.51
N VAL A 105 6.67 -1.19 -10.63
CA VAL A 105 6.82 -0.06 -11.56
C VAL A 105 6.92 -0.61 -12.99
N VAL A 106 5.96 -0.26 -13.82
CA VAL A 106 5.89 -0.63 -15.23
C VAL A 106 5.82 0.64 -16.06
N SER A 107 6.75 0.80 -17.00
CA SER A 107 6.68 1.88 -17.98
C SER A 107 5.71 1.47 -19.09
N ALA A 108 4.63 2.21 -19.26
CA ALA A 108 3.67 1.96 -20.31
C ALA A 108 3.49 3.20 -21.19
N SER A 109 3.40 2.99 -22.49
CA SER A 109 2.99 4.01 -23.47
C SER A 109 1.49 4.32 -23.40
N LEU A 110 0.75 3.60 -22.56
CA LEU A 110 -0.67 3.83 -22.31
C LEU A 110 -0.87 5.17 -21.61
N GLY A 111 -1.74 6.00 -22.16
CA GLY A 111 -2.03 7.36 -21.70
C GLY A 111 -2.15 7.52 -20.18
N ILE A 112 -2.10 8.74 -19.72
CA ILE A 112 -2.01 9.10 -18.29
C ILE A 112 -3.40 9.13 -17.67
N VAL A 113 -3.53 8.59 -16.44
CA VAL A 113 -4.73 8.67 -15.63
C VAL A 113 -4.57 9.79 -14.62
N ALA A 114 -5.22 10.92 -14.87
CA ALA A 114 -5.27 12.08 -13.96
C ALA A 114 -6.66 12.26 -13.35
N ALA A 115 -7.44 11.17 -13.25
CA ALA A 115 -8.82 11.14 -12.73
C ALA A 115 -8.87 10.63 -11.28
N GLY A 116 -10.05 10.67 -10.67
CA GLY A 116 -10.26 10.17 -9.31
C GLY A 116 -9.31 10.84 -8.31
N PRO A 117 -8.67 10.08 -7.40
CA PRO A 117 -7.77 10.63 -6.39
C PRO A 117 -6.51 11.26 -7.00
N TYR A 118 -6.15 10.88 -8.23
CA TYR A 118 -5.03 11.47 -8.97
C TYR A 118 -5.27 12.93 -9.41
N LYS A 119 -6.49 13.45 -9.26
CA LYS A 119 -6.75 14.88 -9.49
C LYS A 119 -6.05 15.77 -8.48
N TRP A 120 -5.82 15.28 -7.27
CA TRP A 120 -5.31 16.09 -6.16
C TRP A 120 -3.85 15.80 -5.83
N VAL A 121 -3.43 14.52 -5.90
CA VAL A 121 -2.09 14.10 -5.49
C VAL A 121 -1.46 13.15 -6.51
N ARG A 122 -0.13 13.07 -6.52
CA ARG A 122 0.61 12.20 -7.44
C ARG A 122 0.56 10.73 -7.02
N HIS A 123 0.60 10.46 -5.71
CA HIS A 123 0.76 9.11 -5.16
C HIS A 123 -0.33 8.72 -4.14
N PRO A 124 -1.62 8.76 -4.52
CA PRO A 124 -2.70 8.45 -3.57
C PRO A 124 -2.67 6.99 -3.07
N ASN A 125 -2.15 6.06 -3.88
CA ASN A 125 -1.97 4.67 -3.46
C ASN A 125 -0.97 4.53 -2.32
N TYR A 126 0.12 5.29 -2.35
CA TYR A 126 1.13 5.25 -1.30
C TYR A 126 0.64 5.88 0.01
N THR A 127 -0.17 6.93 -0.08
CA THR A 127 -0.86 7.49 1.09
C THR A 127 -1.77 6.44 1.74
N ALA A 128 -2.58 5.76 0.93
CA ALA A 128 -3.47 4.71 1.44
C ALA A 128 -2.69 3.57 2.10
N VAL A 129 -1.64 3.05 1.45
CA VAL A 129 -0.80 1.97 2.02
C VAL A 129 -0.10 2.41 3.29
N PHE A 130 0.40 3.64 3.35
CA PHE A 130 1.02 4.18 4.57
C PHE A 130 0.04 4.19 5.74
N LEU A 131 -1.19 4.66 5.52
CA LEU A 131 -2.23 4.68 6.55
C LEU A 131 -2.65 3.26 6.97
N GLU A 132 -2.71 2.31 6.03
CA GLU A 132 -2.97 0.90 6.35
C GLU A 132 -1.87 0.32 7.25
N MET A 133 -0.60 0.57 6.91
CA MET A 133 0.57 0.07 7.65
C MET A 133 0.63 0.64 9.07
N LEU A 134 0.26 1.91 9.23
CA LEU A 134 0.17 2.56 10.54
C LEU A 134 -1.00 2.00 11.36
N ALA A 135 -2.18 1.92 10.76
CA ALA A 135 -3.41 1.62 11.46
C ALA A 135 -3.56 0.16 11.86
N LEU A 136 -3.22 -0.78 10.96
CA LEU A 136 -3.49 -2.21 11.15
C LEU A 136 -2.92 -2.78 12.46
N PRO A 137 -1.64 -2.54 12.83
CA PRO A 137 -1.10 -3.03 14.10
C PRO A 137 -1.77 -2.38 15.33
N LEU A 138 -2.16 -1.10 15.21
CA LEU A 138 -2.76 -0.35 16.31
C LEU A 138 -4.18 -0.80 16.65
N ILE A 139 -4.87 -1.54 15.77
CA ILE A 139 -6.20 -2.08 16.03
C ILE A 139 -6.19 -2.96 17.29
N HIS A 140 -5.14 -3.71 17.54
CA HIS A 140 -4.99 -4.56 18.74
C HIS A 140 -3.70 -4.26 19.51
N SER A 141 -3.32 -3.00 19.60
CA SER A 141 -2.22 -2.51 20.43
C SER A 141 -0.84 -3.14 20.14
N ALA A 142 -0.61 -3.65 18.91
CA ALA A 142 0.70 -4.08 18.44
C ALA A 142 1.58 -2.88 18.04
N TRP A 143 1.79 -1.96 18.99
CA TRP A 143 2.42 -0.67 18.73
C TRP A 143 3.93 -0.76 18.48
N ILE A 144 4.64 -1.82 18.96
CA ILE A 144 6.05 -2.04 18.62
C ILE A 144 6.17 -2.33 17.13
N THR A 145 5.40 -3.29 16.64
CA THR A 145 5.34 -3.65 15.22
C THR A 145 4.87 -2.44 14.39
N GLY A 146 3.84 -1.72 14.86
CA GLY A 146 3.33 -0.54 14.20
C GLY A 146 4.38 0.56 14.04
N MET A 147 5.11 0.87 15.10
CA MET A 147 6.14 1.91 15.09
C MET A 147 7.33 1.52 14.19
N LEU A 148 7.91 0.34 14.43
CA LEU A 148 9.06 -0.13 13.65
C LEU A 148 8.73 -0.32 12.18
N GLY A 149 7.57 -0.94 11.89
CA GLY A 149 7.13 -1.18 10.53
C GLY A 149 6.79 0.11 9.77
N THR A 150 6.15 1.07 10.43
CA THR A 150 5.84 2.37 9.79
C THR A 150 7.12 3.15 9.47
N VAL A 151 8.10 3.20 10.38
CA VAL A 151 9.39 3.84 10.12
C VAL A 151 10.12 3.14 8.96
N ALA A 152 10.21 1.82 8.98
CA ALA A 152 10.82 1.06 7.90
C ALA A 152 10.08 1.27 6.56
N HIS A 153 8.73 1.34 6.61
CA HIS A 153 7.93 1.61 5.43
C HIS A 153 8.23 2.99 4.82
N MET A 154 8.40 4.02 5.62
CA MET A 154 8.77 5.35 5.11
C MET A 154 10.10 5.33 4.34
N LEU A 155 11.09 4.56 4.80
CA LEU A 155 12.37 4.43 4.12
C LEU A 155 12.22 3.71 2.76
N VAL A 156 11.49 2.59 2.74
CA VAL A 156 11.20 1.85 1.51
C VAL A 156 10.40 2.70 0.53
N LEU A 157 9.38 3.41 1.03
CA LEU A 157 8.50 4.26 0.25
C LEU A 157 9.25 5.43 -0.40
N ARG A 158 10.15 6.08 0.33
CA ARG A 158 10.98 7.17 -0.21
C ARG A 158 11.74 6.73 -1.45
N ASN A 159 12.43 5.59 -1.37
CA ASN A 159 13.19 5.05 -2.49
C ASN A 159 12.29 4.70 -3.67
N ARG A 160 11.13 4.11 -3.38
CA ARG A 160 10.17 3.71 -4.41
C ARG A 160 9.56 4.89 -5.13
N VAL A 161 9.13 5.93 -4.42
CA VAL A 161 8.59 7.16 -5.02
C VAL A 161 9.63 7.82 -5.93
N THR A 162 10.86 7.89 -5.48
CA THR A 162 11.96 8.46 -6.28
C THR A 162 12.17 7.66 -7.58
N LEU A 163 12.17 6.34 -7.50
CA LEU A 163 12.29 5.47 -8.68
C LEU A 163 11.10 5.67 -9.63
N GLU A 164 9.88 5.60 -9.11
CA GLU A 164 8.66 5.76 -9.93
C GLU A 164 8.63 7.12 -10.62
N GLU A 165 8.88 8.20 -9.89
CA GLU A 165 8.93 9.54 -10.47
C GLU A 165 10.04 9.66 -11.52
N SER A 166 11.21 9.05 -11.33
CA SER A 166 12.30 9.07 -12.32
C SER A 166 11.91 8.41 -13.65
N VAL A 167 11.05 7.40 -13.61
CA VAL A 167 10.50 6.73 -14.79
C VAL A 167 9.38 7.56 -15.41
N MET A 168 8.43 8.02 -14.59
CA MET A 168 7.24 8.75 -15.05
C MET A 168 7.57 10.14 -15.60
N MET A 169 8.55 10.84 -15.04
CA MET A 169 9.01 12.16 -15.49
C MET A 169 9.61 12.16 -16.90
N ARG A 170 9.97 10.99 -17.44
CA ARG A 170 10.43 10.87 -18.84
C ARG A 170 9.28 11.06 -19.84
N ASN A 171 8.03 10.90 -19.39
CA ASN A 171 6.86 11.12 -20.21
C ASN A 171 6.40 12.60 -20.12
N PRO A 172 6.45 13.39 -21.20
CA PRO A 172 6.05 14.80 -21.20
C PRO A 172 4.60 15.01 -20.74
N ALA A 173 3.68 14.14 -21.15
CA ALA A 173 2.28 14.22 -20.76
C ALA A 173 2.08 14.02 -19.25
N TRP A 174 2.89 13.13 -18.61
CA TRP A 174 2.87 12.95 -17.16
C TRP A 174 3.37 14.22 -16.45
N ARG A 175 4.47 14.81 -16.92
CA ARG A 175 4.97 16.07 -16.37
C ARG A 175 3.90 17.15 -16.38
N THR A 176 3.29 17.41 -17.53
CA THR A 176 2.22 18.40 -17.67
C THR A 176 1.05 18.13 -16.71
N ALA A 177 0.67 16.85 -16.52
CA ALA A 177 -0.47 16.50 -15.68
C ALA A 177 -0.17 16.59 -14.17
N PHE A 178 1.08 16.32 -13.74
CA PHE A 178 1.39 16.07 -12.34
C PHE A 178 2.47 16.96 -11.71
N GLU A 179 3.24 17.68 -12.51
CA GLU A 179 4.37 18.51 -12.06
C GLU A 179 4.00 19.44 -10.90
N HIS A 180 2.82 20.04 -10.94
CA HIS A 180 2.36 21.01 -9.93
C HIS A 180 1.55 20.38 -8.79
N ARG A 181 1.30 19.05 -8.83
CA ARG A 181 0.53 18.39 -7.77
C ARG A 181 1.43 17.94 -6.63
N PRO A 182 0.98 18.03 -5.37
CA PRO A 182 1.73 17.50 -4.25
C PRO A 182 1.82 15.97 -4.34
N ARG A 183 2.80 15.38 -3.62
CA ARG A 183 3.03 13.92 -3.66
C ARG A 183 1.94 13.13 -2.96
N PHE A 184 1.54 13.52 -1.74
CA PHE A 184 0.77 12.68 -0.83
C PHE A 184 -0.50 13.33 -0.29
N LEU A 185 -0.46 14.61 0.05
CA LEU A 185 -1.59 15.35 0.63
C LEU A 185 -1.91 16.55 -0.26
N PRO A 186 -3.22 16.86 -0.46
CA PRO A 186 -3.65 18.01 -1.24
C PRO A 186 -3.26 19.34 -0.60
#